data_1cc298217bdb876fb61d30e7c7261498
#
_entry.id   1cc298217bdb876fb61d30e7c7261498
#
_cell.length_a   1.000
_cell.length_b   1.000
_cell.length_c   1.000
_cell.angle_alpha   90.00
_cell.angle_beta   90.00
_cell.angle_gamma   90.00
#
_symmetry.space_group_name_H-M   'P 1'
#
loop_
_entity.id
_entity.type
_entity.pdbx_description
1 polymer ?
#
loop_
_entity_poly.entity_id
_entity_poly.type
_entity_poly.pdbx_seq_one_letter_code
_entity_poly.pdbx_strand_id
1 'polypeptide(L)'
;IVRKDLTKKIKEGANVPVYVLEFLLGQYCSSDDEAIIEQGVQNVKRILADNFVRPDEAQKILSQLRKNGSHTIIDMVTVHLDIRKDCFFAEFSNLGLTNVPITDDYPEKYDRLLCGGIWCIVQLEYESEGDSNFGITDIDGQPISSKQKKQKDISPISIHKLTPIQMPHIDIEEVREGRKAFTQEEWMDVMLRSCGYEPDQLNHREKWLLLARLLPLVENNFNLCELGPRSTGKSHIYKEISPNSILVSGGQTTNFEPACRIASKADVFVV
;
A
#
# COMPACT_ATOMS: atom_id res chain seq x y z
N ILE A 1 0.52 4.95 -18.66
CA ILE A 1 0.91 3.52 -18.67
C ILE A 1 2.17 3.38 -17.83
N VAL A 2 2.14 2.53 -16.83
CA VAL A 2 3.30 2.33 -15.95
C VAL A 2 4.31 1.38 -16.62
N ARG A 3 5.55 1.83 -16.73
CA ARG A 3 6.67 1.05 -17.27
C ARG A 3 7.16 0.05 -16.21
N LYS A 4 6.68 -1.20 -16.27
CA LYS A 4 7.05 -2.26 -15.30
C LYS A 4 8.51 -2.73 -15.40
N ASP A 5 9.17 -2.52 -16.53
CA ASP A 5 10.61 -2.75 -16.69
C ASP A 5 11.45 -1.88 -15.74
N LEU A 6 10.96 -0.68 -15.41
CA LEU A 6 11.64 0.24 -14.51
C LEU A 6 11.55 -0.20 -13.04
N THR A 7 10.52 -0.97 -12.67
CA THR A 7 10.39 -1.47 -11.29
C THR A 7 11.58 -2.33 -10.88
N LYS A 8 12.12 -3.13 -11.81
CA LYS A 8 13.32 -3.95 -11.56
C LYS A 8 14.56 -3.11 -11.25
N LYS A 9 14.73 -1.95 -11.95
CA LYS A 9 15.87 -1.04 -11.74
C LYS A 9 15.84 -0.34 -10.38
N ILE A 10 14.66 -0.25 -9.76
CA ILE A 10 14.47 0.43 -8.46
C ILE A 10 14.46 -0.56 -7.31
N LYS A 11 13.97 -1.80 -7.53
CA LYS A 11 13.77 -2.82 -6.48
C LYS A 11 15.08 -3.36 -5.88
N GLU A 12 16.24 -3.06 -6.47
CA GLU A 12 17.54 -3.45 -5.92
C GLU A 12 17.79 -2.77 -4.57
N GLY A 13 17.48 -3.49 -3.49
CA GLY A 13 17.76 -3.07 -2.11
C GLY A 13 16.60 -2.49 -1.31
N ALA A 14 15.41 -2.34 -1.87
CA ALA A 14 14.24 -1.85 -1.14
C ALA A 14 13.16 -2.93 -1.01
N ASN A 15 12.76 -3.25 0.22
CA ASN A 15 11.65 -4.20 0.48
C ASN A 15 10.28 -3.47 0.36
N VAL A 16 10.09 -2.74 -0.76
CA VAL A 16 8.91 -1.93 -1.06
C VAL A 16 7.96 -2.75 -1.93
N PRO A 17 6.66 -2.76 -1.65
CA PRO A 17 5.67 -3.40 -2.53
C PRO A 17 5.71 -2.83 -3.95
N VAL A 18 5.54 -3.70 -4.95
CA VAL A 18 5.64 -3.29 -6.37
C VAL A 18 4.64 -2.19 -6.73
N TYR A 19 3.42 -2.26 -6.21
CA TYR A 19 2.39 -1.26 -6.52
C TYR A 19 2.72 0.14 -5.96
N VAL A 20 3.50 0.24 -4.87
CA VAL A 20 4.03 1.53 -4.39
C VAL A 20 5.04 2.10 -5.38
N LEU A 21 5.92 1.23 -5.92
CA LEU A 21 6.87 1.62 -6.96
C LEU A 21 6.15 2.06 -8.24
N GLU A 22 5.14 1.31 -8.66
CA GLU A 22 4.33 1.60 -9.84
C GLU A 22 3.61 2.94 -9.72
N PHE A 23 3.06 3.25 -8.53
CA PHE A 23 2.43 4.54 -8.27
C PHE A 23 3.43 5.69 -8.44
N LEU A 24 4.60 5.60 -7.82
CA LEU A 24 5.63 6.62 -7.93
C LEU A 24 6.17 6.73 -9.36
N LEU A 25 6.41 5.62 -10.03
CA LEU A 25 6.84 5.61 -11.43
C LEU A 25 5.79 6.22 -12.35
N GLY A 26 4.50 5.97 -12.09
CA GLY A 26 3.40 6.58 -12.84
C GLY A 26 3.38 8.10 -12.71
N GLN A 27 3.81 8.64 -11.56
CA GLN A 27 3.89 10.09 -11.36
C GLN A 27 5.11 10.74 -12.02
N TYR A 28 6.27 10.07 -12.01
CA TYR A 28 7.54 10.68 -12.41
C TYR A 28 8.11 10.17 -13.72
N CYS A 29 7.61 9.06 -14.26
CA CYS A 29 8.15 8.38 -15.44
C CYS A 29 7.07 8.14 -16.51
N SER A 30 6.07 9.00 -16.64
CA SER A 30 4.98 8.86 -17.61
C SER A 30 5.30 9.42 -19.00
N SER A 31 6.51 9.88 -19.25
CA SER A 31 6.99 10.36 -20.54
C SER A 31 7.60 9.22 -21.37
N ASP A 32 7.65 9.39 -22.71
CA ASP A 32 8.37 8.51 -23.63
C ASP A 32 9.83 8.94 -23.85
N ASP A 33 10.25 10.08 -23.31
CA ASP A 33 11.62 10.62 -23.40
C ASP A 33 12.52 9.91 -22.38
N GLU A 34 13.56 9.24 -22.86
CA GLU A 34 14.50 8.48 -22.02
C GLU A 34 15.22 9.36 -20.98
N ALA A 35 15.53 10.60 -21.31
CA ALA A 35 16.20 11.52 -20.38
C ALA A 35 15.27 11.91 -19.23
N ILE A 36 13.98 12.16 -19.51
CA ILE A 36 12.96 12.44 -18.49
C ILE A 36 12.72 11.19 -17.62
N ILE A 37 12.68 10.01 -18.24
CA ILE A 37 12.51 8.75 -17.52
C ILE A 37 13.68 8.50 -16.57
N GLU A 38 14.92 8.71 -17.02
CA GLU A 38 16.09 8.49 -16.17
C GLU A 38 16.11 9.47 -14.98
N GLN A 39 15.78 10.73 -15.20
CA GLN A 39 15.62 11.71 -14.11
C GLN A 39 14.47 11.33 -13.19
N GLY A 40 13.36 10.83 -13.73
CA GLY A 40 12.22 10.33 -12.96
C GLY A 40 12.60 9.15 -12.06
N VAL A 41 13.35 8.18 -12.59
CA VAL A 41 13.85 7.03 -11.81
C VAL A 41 14.76 7.48 -10.66
N GLN A 42 15.65 8.47 -10.90
CA GLN A 42 16.49 9.02 -9.82
C GLN A 42 15.66 9.71 -8.75
N ASN A 43 14.62 10.47 -9.15
CA ASN A 43 13.70 11.11 -8.20
C ASN A 43 12.96 10.06 -7.36
N VAL A 44 12.44 8.99 -7.98
CA VAL A 44 11.76 7.91 -7.25
C VAL A 44 12.71 7.22 -6.28
N LYS A 45 13.97 6.94 -6.68
CA LYS A 45 14.96 6.37 -5.77
C LYS A 45 15.22 7.27 -4.57
N ARG A 46 15.32 8.57 -4.78
CA ARG A 46 15.50 9.57 -3.70
C ARG A 46 14.29 9.60 -2.77
N ILE A 47 13.08 9.69 -3.32
CA ILE A 47 11.84 9.70 -2.53
C ILE A 47 11.74 8.45 -1.66
N LEU A 48 12.07 7.28 -2.19
CA LEU A 48 12.07 6.05 -1.42
C LEU A 48 13.15 6.02 -0.34
N ALA A 49 14.36 6.53 -0.66
CA ALA A 49 15.44 6.59 0.32
C ALA A 49 15.13 7.53 1.49
N ASP A 50 14.45 8.64 1.20
CA ASP A 50 14.15 9.67 2.19
C ASP A 50 12.88 9.40 2.99
N ASN A 51 11.85 8.81 2.36
CA ASN A 51 10.51 8.75 2.92
C ASN A 51 10.00 7.33 3.23
N PHE A 52 10.58 6.28 2.61
CA PHE A 52 10.11 4.92 2.88
C PHE A 52 10.56 4.46 4.26
N VAL A 53 9.60 4.13 5.11
CA VAL A 53 9.89 3.69 6.48
C VAL A 53 10.34 2.23 6.48
N ARG A 54 11.54 2.00 7.00
CA ARG A 54 12.03 0.66 7.34
C ARG A 54 11.90 0.45 8.83
N PRO A 55 11.43 -0.72 9.29
CA PRO A 55 11.21 -0.97 10.72
C PRO A 55 12.48 -0.74 11.59
N ASP A 56 13.65 -1.02 11.04
CA ASP A 56 14.95 -0.82 11.69
C ASP A 56 15.39 0.66 11.76
N GLU A 57 14.84 1.52 10.89
CA GLU A 57 15.13 2.96 10.86
C GLU A 57 14.05 3.82 11.55
N ALA A 58 12.99 3.22 12.09
CA ALA A 58 11.85 3.94 12.68
C ALA A 58 12.28 4.99 13.73
N GLN A 59 13.19 4.65 14.63
CA GLN A 59 13.67 5.57 15.66
C GLN A 59 14.46 6.76 15.10
N LYS A 60 15.17 6.57 14.00
CA LYS A 60 15.89 7.63 13.30
C LYS A 60 14.90 8.63 12.69
N ILE A 61 13.83 8.13 12.05
CA ILE A 61 12.78 8.95 11.46
C ILE A 61 12.03 9.75 12.55
N LEU A 62 11.68 9.12 13.68
CA LEU A 62 11.05 9.80 14.80
C LEU A 62 11.94 10.92 15.40
N SER A 63 13.24 10.67 15.48
CA SER A 63 14.20 11.68 15.92
C SER A 63 14.30 12.85 14.94
N GLN A 64 14.27 12.58 13.62
CA GLN A 64 14.25 13.60 12.57
C GLN A 64 12.95 14.40 12.60
N LEU A 65 11.79 13.73 12.75
CA LEU A 65 10.50 14.37 12.88
C LEU A 65 10.48 15.34 14.07
N ARG A 66 10.96 14.89 15.24
CA ARG A 66 11.07 15.75 16.43
C ARG A 66 11.99 16.96 16.22
N LYS A 67 13.11 16.80 15.49
CA LYS A 67 14.08 17.87 15.25
C LYS A 67 13.61 18.88 14.21
N ASN A 68 12.95 18.41 13.15
CA ASN A 68 12.57 19.23 12.00
C ASN A 68 11.13 19.77 12.12
N GLY A 69 10.33 19.27 13.07
CA GLY A 69 8.92 19.62 13.24
C GLY A 69 7.99 18.96 12.25
N SER A 70 8.46 18.55 11.06
CA SER A 70 7.67 17.82 10.07
C SER A 70 8.51 16.83 9.30
N HIS A 71 7.89 15.73 8.86
CA HIS A 71 8.53 14.73 7.99
C HIS A 71 7.48 14.00 7.16
N THR A 72 7.82 13.74 5.89
CA THR A 72 6.95 12.94 5.00
C THR A 72 7.41 11.49 5.03
N ILE A 73 6.49 10.57 5.19
CA ILE A 73 6.77 9.13 5.22
C ILE A 73 5.90 8.36 4.22
N ILE A 74 6.39 7.20 3.82
CA ILE A 74 5.63 6.20 3.07
C ILE A 74 5.52 4.97 3.96
N ASP A 75 4.32 4.71 4.46
CA ASP A 75 4.04 3.58 5.36
C ASP A 75 2.64 3.03 5.13
N MET A 76 2.39 1.84 5.65
CA MET A 76 1.06 1.26 5.70
C MET A 76 0.33 1.76 6.93
N VAL A 77 -0.82 2.40 6.68
CA VAL A 77 -1.67 3.03 7.70
C VAL A 77 -2.94 2.23 7.90
N THR A 78 -3.22 1.88 9.13
CA THR A 78 -4.51 1.34 9.59
C THR A 78 -5.18 2.32 10.53
N VAL A 79 -6.49 2.31 10.58
CA VAL A 79 -7.27 3.19 11.47
C VAL A 79 -8.20 2.35 12.31
N HIS A 80 -8.32 2.67 13.58
CA HIS A 80 -9.28 2.06 14.49
C HIS A 80 -10.06 3.13 15.26
N LEU A 81 -11.30 2.81 15.63
CA LEU A 81 -12.14 3.64 16.47
C LEU A 81 -11.91 3.27 17.94
N ASP A 82 -11.47 4.23 18.74
CA ASP A 82 -11.52 4.12 20.21
C ASP A 82 -12.91 4.54 20.70
N ILE A 83 -13.74 3.55 21.03
CA ILE A 83 -15.13 3.76 21.50
C ILE A 83 -15.18 4.57 22.80
N ARG A 84 -14.12 4.52 23.63
CA ARG A 84 -14.10 5.26 24.91
C ARG A 84 -13.87 6.74 24.71
N LYS A 85 -13.09 7.08 23.70
CA LYS A 85 -12.71 8.45 23.36
C LYS A 85 -13.58 9.04 22.25
N ASP A 86 -14.38 8.19 21.59
CA ASP A 86 -15.23 8.54 20.44
C ASP A 86 -14.43 9.26 19.35
N CYS A 87 -13.25 8.70 19.01
CA CYS A 87 -12.37 9.25 17.99
C CYS A 87 -11.56 8.17 17.30
N PHE A 88 -11.13 8.46 16.06
CA PHE A 88 -10.29 7.58 15.29
C PHE A 88 -8.80 7.80 15.56
N PHE A 89 -8.05 6.70 15.57
CA PHE A 89 -6.60 6.71 15.69
C PHE A 89 -5.97 5.93 14.53
N ALA A 90 -4.91 6.50 13.99
CA ALA A 90 -4.08 5.86 12.98
C ALA A 90 -2.91 5.10 13.62
N GLU A 91 -2.60 3.96 13.03
CA GLU A 91 -1.43 3.14 13.34
C GLU A 91 -0.56 3.01 12.10
N PHE A 92 0.75 3.13 12.29
CA PHE A 92 1.77 3.04 11.25
C PHE A 92 2.56 1.75 11.42
N SER A 93 2.43 0.84 10.45
CA SER A 93 2.95 -0.53 10.58
C SER A 93 4.48 -0.61 10.69
N ASN A 94 5.21 0.14 9.87
CA ASN A 94 6.67 0.11 9.86
C ASN A 94 7.29 1.11 10.84
N LEU A 95 6.66 2.29 10.99
CA LEU A 95 7.11 3.29 11.96
C LEU A 95 6.87 2.86 13.41
N GLY A 96 5.92 1.93 13.62
CA GLY A 96 5.57 1.44 14.94
C GLY A 96 4.84 2.46 15.82
N LEU A 97 4.29 3.51 15.22
CA LEU A 97 3.44 4.46 15.93
C LEU A 97 2.02 3.94 16.01
N THR A 98 1.46 4.03 17.20
CA THR A 98 0.06 3.76 17.48
C THR A 98 -0.59 4.99 18.09
N ASN A 99 -1.90 5.08 18.00
CA ASN A 99 -2.68 6.16 18.63
C ASN A 99 -2.34 7.58 18.13
N VAL A 100 -2.07 7.73 16.84
CA VAL A 100 -1.96 9.06 16.21
C VAL A 100 -3.38 9.53 15.86
N PRO A 101 -3.84 10.68 16.35
CA PRO A 101 -5.19 11.15 16.06
C PRO A 101 -5.37 11.43 14.56
N ILE A 102 -6.53 11.03 14.04
CA ILE A 102 -6.92 11.25 12.64
C ILE A 102 -8.37 11.73 12.60
N THR A 103 -8.71 12.57 11.63
CA THR A 103 -10.07 13.08 11.48
C THR A 103 -11.01 12.07 10.87
N ASP A 104 -12.30 12.20 11.15
CA ASP A 104 -13.35 11.27 10.71
C ASP A 104 -13.50 11.24 9.19
N ASP A 105 -13.14 12.32 8.50
CA ASP A 105 -13.20 12.45 7.04
C ASP A 105 -12.37 11.37 6.30
N TYR A 106 -11.23 11.00 6.87
CA TYR A 106 -10.35 10.01 6.23
C TYR A 106 -10.95 8.60 6.24
N PRO A 107 -11.43 8.05 7.37
CA PRO A 107 -12.11 6.76 7.39
C PRO A 107 -13.41 6.75 6.57
N GLU A 108 -14.17 7.86 6.56
CA GLU A 108 -15.39 7.98 5.76
C GLU A 108 -15.10 7.94 4.26
N LYS A 109 -14.03 8.59 3.83
CA LYS A 109 -13.63 8.59 2.41
C LYS A 109 -12.91 7.32 1.99
N TYR A 110 -12.18 6.67 2.90
CA TYR A 110 -11.32 5.54 2.62
C TYR A 110 -11.60 4.37 3.56
N ASP A 111 -12.68 3.63 3.34
CA ASP A 111 -13.14 2.49 4.15
C ASP A 111 -12.05 1.45 4.43
N ARG A 112 -11.11 1.28 3.50
CA ARG A 112 -10.01 0.32 3.65
C ARG A 112 -9.03 0.68 4.77
N LEU A 113 -8.99 1.91 5.23
CA LEU A 113 -8.23 2.28 6.42
C LEU A 113 -8.71 1.51 7.65
N LEU A 114 -10.03 1.23 7.72
CA LEU A 114 -10.65 0.44 8.79
C LEU A 114 -10.56 -1.07 8.57
N CYS A 115 -10.25 -1.50 7.35
CA CYS A 115 -10.36 -2.90 6.92
C CYS A 115 -9.03 -3.55 6.51
N GLY A 116 -7.93 -3.27 7.19
CA GLY A 116 -6.64 -3.93 6.91
C GLY A 116 -5.54 -2.98 6.47
N GLY A 117 -5.85 -1.68 6.34
CA GLY A 117 -4.87 -0.65 6.05
C GLY A 117 -4.60 -0.39 4.57
N ILE A 118 -3.99 0.74 4.32
CA ILE A 118 -3.62 1.23 2.99
C ILE A 118 -2.20 1.79 3.06
N TRP A 119 -1.40 1.53 2.03
CA TRP A 119 -0.14 2.25 1.85
C TRP A 119 -0.41 3.70 1.49
N CYS A 120 0.19 4.62 2.26
CA CYS A 120 -0.03 6.05 2.14
C CYS A 120 1.30 6.81 2.12
N ILE A 121 1.28 7.95 1.44
CA ILE A 121 2.25 9.02 1.68
C ILE A 121 1.63 9.90 2.75
N VAL A 122 2.29 10.03 3.89
CA VAL A 122 1.78 10.76 5.05
C VAL A 122 2.78 11.84 5.45
N GLN A 123 2.30 13.05 5.56
CA GLN A 123 3.05 14.15 6.16
C GLN A 123 2.69 14.22 7.64
N LEU A 124 3.67 13.93 8.48
CA LEU A 124 3.56 14.01 9.93
C LEU A 124 4.13 15.34 10.43
N GLU A 125 3.52 15.86 11.48
CA GLU A 125 4.00 17.03 12.22
C GLU A 125 4.22 16.66 13.68
N TYR A 126 5.25 17.26 14.26
CA TYR A 126 5.60 17.09 15.66
C TYR A 126 5.47 18.42 16.39
N GLU A 127 4.57 18.47 17.35
CA GLU A 127 4.39 19.64 18.22
C GLU A 127 5.10 19.40 19.56
N SER A 128 6.06 20.26 19.88
CA SER A 128 6.67 20.29 21.20
C SER A 128 5.75 21.00 22.20
N GLU A 129 5.72 20.56 23.45
CA GLU A 129 4.86 21.02 24.55
C GLU A 129 4.84 22.55 24.85
N GLY A 130 5.12 23.39 23.88
CA GLY A 130 5.15 24.86 24.01
C GLY A 130 4.07 25.60 23.21
N ASP A 131 3.55 25.04 22.14
CA ASP A 131 2.57 25.68 21.26
C ASP A 131 1.22 24.96 21.31
N SER A 132 0.29 25.55 22.02
CA SER A 132 -1.04 24.99 22.33
C SER A 132 -2.06 25.13 21.20
N ASN A 133 -1.65 25.10 19.93
CA ASN A 133 -2.55 25.05 18.79
C ASN A 133 -2.37 23.73 18.03
N PHE A 134 -2.99 22.67 18.54
CA PHE A 134 -3.12 21.40 17.80
C PHE A 134 -3.93 21.66 16.53
N GLY A 135 -3.23 21.81 15.41
CA GLY A 135 -3.84 21.94 14.09
C GLY A 135 -4.08 20.57 13.45
N ILE A 136 -5.10 19.83 13.93
CA ILE A 136 -5.60 18.71 13.12
C ILE A 136 -6.23 19.32 11.88
N THR A 137 -5.77 18.94 10.70
CA THR A 137 -6.34 19.40 9.44
C THR A 137 -7.27 18.35 8.85
N ASP A 138 -8.34 18.80 8.22
CA ASP A 138 -9.23 17.96 7.43
C ASP A 138 -8.56 17.51 6.12
N ILE A 139 -9.29 16.74 5.33
CA ILE A 139 -8.80 16.19 4.06
C ILE A 139 -8.47 17.27 3.02
N ASP A 140 -9.03 18.47 3.16
CA ASP A 140 -8.82 19.63 2.30
C ASP A 140 -7.71 20.57 2.85
N GLY A 141 -7.06 20.19 3.98
CA GLY A 141 -5.97 20.94 4.59
C GLY A 141 -6.40 22.15 5.42
N GLN A 142 -7.69 22.23 5.83
CA GLN A 142 -8.17 23.30 6.69
C GLN A 142 -7.99 22.95 8.17
N PRO A 143 -7.52 23.87 9.01
CA PRO A 143 -7.37 23.64 10.44
C PRO A 143 -8.73 23.48 11.13
N ILE A 144 -8.96 22.36 11.79
CA ILE A 144 -10.16 22.11 12.55
C ILE A 144 -10.03 22.78 13.91
N SER A 145 -10.93 23.71 14.19
CA SER A 145 -11.02 24.38 15.48
C SER A 145 -11.38 23.39 16.60
N SER A 146 -10.39 22.97 17.38
CA SER A 146 -10.56 21.97 18.44
C SER A 146 -11.38 22.51 19.61
N LYS A 147 -12.66 22.11 19.69
CA LYS A 147 -13.44 22.13 20.94
C LYS A 147 -13.05 21.00 21.94
N GLN A 148 -12.03 20.20 21.59
CA GLN A 148 -11.55 19.05 22.37
C GLN A 148 -10.27 19.35 23.15
N LYS A 149 -10.19 20.48 23.79
CA LYS A 149 -9.14 20.75 24.79
C LYS A 149 -9.49 20.03 26.08
N LYS A 150 -8.97 18.81 26.26
CA LYS A 150 -8.62 18.18 27.56
C LYS A 150 -8.39 16.68 27.42
N GLN A 151 -7.29 16.26 26.81
CA GLN A 151 -6.79 14.90 27.04
C GLN A 151 -5.27 14.90 27.04
N LYS A 152 -4.68 14.62 28.19
CA LYS A 152 -3.24 14.52 28.46
C LYS A 152 -2.56 13.29 27.82
N ASP A 153 -3.30 12.46 27.05
CA ASP A 153 -2.82 11.21 26.47
C ASP A 153 -2.81 11.23 24.92
N ILE A 154 -2.76 12.42 24.32
CA ILE A 154 -2.70 12.54 22.86
C ILE A 154 -1.23 12.56 22.44
N SER A 155 -0.91 11.78 21.40
CA SER A 155 0.42 11.77 20.77
C SER A 155 0.86 13.19 20.39
N PRO A 156 2.13 13.58 20.61
CA PRO A 156 2.66 14.85 20.14
C PRO A 156 2.81 14.90 18.61
N ILE A 157 2.43 13.83 17.92
CA ILE A 157 2.50 13.67 16.48
C ILE A 157 1.09 13.75 15.91
N SER A 158 0.90 14.59 14.91
CA SER A 158 -0.34 14.74 14.15
C SER A 158 -0.14 14.44 12.68
N ILE A 159 -1.23 14.12 11.98
CA ILE A 159 -1.26 13.92 10.54
C ILE A 159 -1.66 15.23 9.88
N HIS A 160 -0.72 15.86 9.16
CA HIS A 160 -1.04 17.06 8.38
C HIS A 160 -1.74 16.70 7.07
N LYS A 161 -1.24 15.67 6.37
CA LYS A 161 -1.83 15.19 5.10
C LYS A 161 -1.60 13.70 4.92
N LEU A 162 -2.63 13.00 4.48
CA LEU A 162 -2.56 11.59 4.12
C LEU A 162 -3.04 11.42 2.67
N THR A 163 -2.19 10.83 1.83
CA THR A 163 -2.49 10.55 0.42
C THR A 163 -2.36 9.06 0.17
N PRO A 164 -3.46 8.35 -0.09
CA PRO A 164 -3.42 6.92 -0.40
C PRO A 164 -2.63 6.65 -1.69
N ILE A 165 -1.80 5.61 -1.66
CA ILE A 165 -1.08 5.10 -2.83
C ILE A 165 -1.95 4.09 -3.57
N GLN A 166 -2.73 3.31 -2.83
CA GLN A 166 -3.68 2.35 -3.40
C GLN A 166 -4.97 3.07 -3.78
N MET A 167 -5.54 2.72 -4.93
CA MET A 167 -6.85 3.23 -5.33
C MET A 167 -7.91 2.68 -4.36
N PRO A 168 -8.58 3.53 -3.59
CA PRO A 168 -9.56 3.12 -2.60
C PRO A 168 -10.87 2.66 -3.24
N HIS A 169 -11.11 3.03 -4.49
CA HIS A 169 -12.30 2.71 -5.25
C HIS A 169 -11.93 2.30 -6.68
N ILE A 170 -12.53 1.20 -7.13
CA ILE A 170 -12.38 0.71 -8.50
C ILE A 170 -13.75 0.84 -9.16
N ASP A 171 -13.83 1.59 -10.25
CA ASP A 171 -15.03 1.61 -11.09
C ASP A 171 -15.02 0.37 -11.99
N ILE A 172 -15.85 -0.61 -11.62
CA ILE A 172 -15.97 -1.87 -12.36
C ILE A 172 -16.59 -1.64 -13.75
N GLU A 173 -17.46 -0.63 -13.89
CA GLU A 173 -18.08 -0.34 -15.18
C GLU A 173 -17.05 0.22 -16.17
N GLU A 174 -16.14 1.10 -15.72
CA GLU A 174 -15.03 1.58 -16.56
C GLU A 174 -14.15 0.41 -17.06
N VAL A 175 -13.85 -0.56 -16.18
CA VAL A 175 -13.09 -1.76 -16.54
C VAL A 175 -13.86 -2.62 -17.54
N ARG A 176 -15.18 -2.78 -17.37
CA ARG A 176 -16.04 -3.54 -18.29
C ARG A 176 -16.13 -2.88 -19.66
N GLU A 177 -16.28 -1.57 -19.69
CA GLU A 177 -16.29 -0.83 -20.97
C GLU A 177 -14.93 -0.93 -21.66
N GLY A 178 -13.83 -0.71 -20.92
CA GLY A 178 -12.48 -0.88 -21.45
C GLY A 178 -12.21 -2.28 -22.00
N ARG A 179 -12.77 -3.33 -21.33
CA ARG A 179 -12.65 -4.73 -21.78
C ARG A 179 -13.22 -4.95 -23.20
N LYS A 180 -14.25 -4.23 -23.58
CA LYS A 180 -14.91 -4.39 -24.90
C LYS A 180 -14.02 -4.02 -26.08
N ALA A 181 -13.00 -3.19 -25.85
CA ALA A 181 -12.04 -2.77 -26.86
C ALA A 181 -10.98 -3.84 -27.22
N PHE A 182 -10.93 -4.94 -26.46
CA PHE A 182 -9.91 -5.99 -26.60
C PHE A 182 -10.55 -7.32 -27.01
N THR A 183 -9.86 -8.06 -27.85
CA THR A 183 -10.13 -9.49 -28.07
C THR A 183 -9.84 -10.31 -26.81
N GLN A 184 -10.23 -11.56 -26.79
CA GLN A 184 -9.94 -12.44 -25.65
C GLN A 184 -8.43 -12.64 -25.44
N GLU A 185 -7.66 -12.79 -26.50
CA GLU A 185 -6.20 -12.98 -26.40
C GLU A 185 -5.49 -11.72 -25.95
N GLU A 186 -5.84 -10.57 -26.52
CA GLU A 186 -5.29 -9.28 -26.10
C GLU A 186 -5.60 -8.99 -24.63
N TRP A 187 -6.81 -9.30 -24.16
CA TRP A 187 -7.16 -9.13 -22.75
C TRP A 187 -6.37 -10.05 -21.82
N MET A 188 -6.16 -11.29 -22.26
CA MET A 188 -5.31 -12.24 -21.55
C MET A 188 -3.87 -11.69 -21.42
N ASP A 189 -3.36 -11.10 -22.49
CA ASP A 189 -2.02 -10.47 -22.49
C ASP A 189 -1.96 -9.23 -21.60
N VAL A 190 -3.00 -8.41 -21.57
CA VAL A 190 -3.13 -7.27 -20.64
C VAL A 190 -3.07 -7.76 -19.19
N MET A 191 -3.80 -8.81 -18.84
CA MET A 191 -3.78 -9.37 -17.49
C MET A 191 -2.40 -9.92 -17.13
N LEU A 192 -1.75 -10.65 -18.03
CA LEU A 192 -0.43 -11.21 -17.79
C LEU A 192 0.64 -10.10 -17.62
N ARG A 193 0.60 -9.07 -18.49
CA ARG A 193 1.49 -7.90 -18.34
C ARG A 193 1.22 -7.14 -17.05
N SER A 194 -0.03 -7.07 -16.62
CA SER A 194 -0.39 -6.49 -15.32
C SER A 194 0.22 -7.27 -14.15
N CYS A 195 0.40 -8.57 -14.30
CA CYS A 195 1.10 -9.41 -13.34
C CYS A 195 2.64 -9.40 -13.49
N GLY A 196 3.17 -8.64 -14.46
CA GLY A 196 4.61 -8.54 -14.70
C GLY A 196 5.19 -9.66 -15.57
N TYR A 197 4.36 -10.45 -16.25
CA TYR A 197 4.79 -11.45 -17.23
C TYR A 197 4.90 -10.85 -18.63
N GLU A 198 5.77 -11.41 -19.46
CA GLU A 198 5.87 -11.07 -20.89
C GLU A 198 5.16 -12.13 -21.72
N PRO A 199 3.94 -11.85 -22.21
CA PRO A 199 3.11 -12.84 -22.88
C PRO A 199 3.65 -13.26 -24.25
N ASP A 200 4.47 -12.44 -24.90
CA ASP A 200 5.01 -12.75 -26.23
C ASP A 200 5.98 -13.95 -26.22
N GLN A 201 6.52 -14.29 -25.05
CA GLN A 201 7.40 -15.45 -24.86
C GLN A 201 6.66 -16.72 -24.38
N LEU A 202 5.33 -16.62 -24.18
CA LEU A 202 4.51 -17.69 -23.64
C LEU A 202 3.62 -18.29 -24.71
N ASN A 203 3.51 -19.62 -24.72
CA ASN A 203 2.51 -20.27 -25.54
C ASN A 203 1.11 -20.15 -24.89
N HIS A 204 0.07 -20.44 -25.67
CA HIS A 204 -1.32 -20.28 -25.24
C HIS A 204 -1.64 -21.07 -23.95
N ARG A 205 -1.11 -22.30 -23.80
CA ARG A 205 -1.32 -23.10 -22.58
C ARG A 205 -0.64 -22.50 -21.36
N GLU A 206 0.58 -21.99 -21.54
CA GLU A 206 1.32 -21.33 -20.45
C GLU A 206 0.61 -20.10 -19.97
N LYS A 207 0.06 -19.28 -20.87
CA LYS A 207 -0.76 -18.11 -20.54
C LYS A 207 -1.93 -18.51 -19.64
N TRP A 208 -2.68 -19.53 -20.00
CA TRP A 208 -3.80 -20.02 -19.19
C TRP A 208 -3.38 -20.58 -17.83
N LEU A 209 -2.28 -21.31 -17.76
CA LEU A 209 -1.75 -21.82 -16.48
C LEU A 209 -1.31 -20.69 -15.54
N LEU A 210 -0.73 -19.62 -16.06
CA LEU A 210 -0.37 -18.45 -15.26
C LEU A 210 -1.60 -17.69 -14.79
N LEU A 211 -2.62 -17.53 -15.64
CA LEU A 211 -3.89 -16.91 -15.25
C LEU A 211 -4.68 -17.74 -14.23
N ALA A 212 -4.55 -19.07 -14.26
CA ALA A 212 -5.18 -19.93 -13.27
C ALA A 212 -4.71 -19.66 -11.84
N ARG A 213 -3.50 -19.11 -11.66
CA ARG A 213 -3.00 -18.65 -10.34
C ARG A 213 -3.80 -17.50 -9.75
N LEU A 214 -4.53 -16.75 -10.57
CA LEU A 214 -5.37 -15.65 -10.13
C LEU A 214 -6.75 -16.09 -9.64
N LEU A 215 -7.16 -17.32 -9.93
CA LEU A 215 -8.49 -17.84 -9.56
C LEU A 215 -8.77 -17.74 -8.05
N PRO A 216 -7.81 -18.09 -7.15
CA PRO A 216 -8.05 -17.94 -5.72
C PRO A 216 -8.28 -16.50 -5.26
N LEU A 217 -7.90 -15.50 -6.06
CA LEU A 217 -8.10 -14.08 -5.76
C LEU A 217 -9.50 -13.58 -6.14
N VAL A 218 -10.23 -14.31 -6.98
CA VAL A 218 -11.52 -13.87 -7.56
C VAL A 218 -12.67 -14.83 -7.27
N GLU A 219 -12.38 -16.10 -6.97
CA GLU A 219 -13.39 -17.12 -6.71
C GLU A 219 -13.48 -17.47 -5.23
N ASN A 220 -14.68 -17.43 -4.68
CA ASN A 220 -14.91 -17.79 -3.28
C ASN A 220 -14.66 -19.29 -3.04
N ASN A 221 -13.97 -19.61 -1.95
CA ASN A 221 -13.66 -20.97 -1.53
C ASN A 221 -12.90 -21.82 -2.56
N PHE A 222 -12.15 -21.18 -3.45
CA PHE A 222 -11.34 -21.87 -4.45
C PHE A 222 -9.96 -22.24 -3.85
N ASN A 223 -9.70 -23.55 -3.73
CA ASN A 223 -8.44 -24.07 -3.23
C ASN A 223 -7.56 -24.49 -4.40
N LEU A 224 -6.37 -23.91 -4.49
CA LEU A 224 -5.36 -24.21 -5.51
C LEU A 224 -4.12 -24.79 -4.86
N CYS A 225 -3.67 -25.96 -5.33
CA CYS A 225 -2.39 -26.54 -4.97
C CYS A 225 -1.49 -26.55 -6.20
N GLU A 226 -0.39 -25.79 -6.15
CA GLU A 226 0.58 -25.74 -7.25
C GLU A 226 1.88 -26.41 -6.84
N LEU A 227 2.20 -27.54 -7.47
CA LEU A 227 3.44 -28.28 -7.28
C LEU A 227 4.42 -27.99 -8.43
N GLY A 228 5.66 -27.76 -8.10
CA GLY A 228 6.69 -27.47 -9.10
C GLY A 228 8.01 -27.00 -8.51
N PRO A 229 9.04 -26.82 -9.35
CA PRO A 229 10.37 -26.42 -8.92
C PRO A 229 10.35 -25.09 -8.14
N ARG A 230 11.41 -24.87 -7.36
CA ARG A 230 11.63 -23.58 -6.69
C ARG A 230 11.88 -22.48 -7.72
N SER A 231 11.65 -21.23 -7.34
CA SER A 231 11.92 -20.02 -8.16
C SER A 231 11.11 -19.89 -9.46
N THR A 232 9.95 -20.54 -9.56
CA THR A 232 9.02 -20.41 -10.71
C THR A 232 7.97 -19.33 -10.52
N GLY A 233 8.14 -18.44 -9.55
CA GLY A 233 7.23 -17.30 -9.31
C GLY A 233 5.88 -17.65 -8.67
N LYS A 234 5.70 -18.87 -8.11
CA LYS A 234 4.44 -19.30 -7.50
C LYS A 234 3.93 -18.32 -6.42
N SER A 235 4.77 -18.01 -5.45
CA SER A 235 4.43 -17.11 -4.35
C SER A 235 4.49 -15.62 -4.73
N HIS A 236 5.10 -15.27 -5.87
CA HIS A 236 5.30 -13.90 -6.31
C HIS A 236 3.97 -13.18 -6.56
N ILE A 237 3.02 -13.84 -7.23
CA ILE A 237 1.70 -13.29 -7.52
C ILE A 237 0.98 -12.89 -6.23
N TYR A 238 0.95 -13.79 -5.25
CA TYR A 238 0.24 -13.54 -4.00
C TYR A 238 0.92 -12.50 -3.12
N LYS A 239 2.25 -12.40 -3.17
CA LYS A 239 3.02 -11.43 -2.38
C LYS A 239 2.98 -10.02 -2.97
N GLU A 240 3.06 -9.91 -4.30
CA GLU A 240 3.41 -8.64 -4.96
C GLU A 240 2.24 -8.00 -5.72
N ILE A 241 1.19 -8.77 -6.06
CA ILE A 241 0.12 -8.28 -6.92
C ILE A 241 -1.11 -7.89 -6.12
N SER A 242 -1.47 -8.68 -5.13
CA SER A 242 -2.66 -8.41 -4.32
C SER A 242 -2.30 -7.88 -2.93
N PRO A 243 -2.81 -6.70 -2.56
CA PRO A 243 -2.71 -6.21 -1.19
C PRO A 243 -3.60 -6.98 -0.21
N ASN A 244 -4.52 -7.81 -0.71
CA ASN A 244 -5.51 -8.56 0.08
C ASN A 244 -5.07 -10.02 0.34
N SER A 245 -3.86 -10.40 -0.10
CA SER A 245 -3.35 -11.76 0.12
C SER A 245 -2.32 -11.79 1.25
N ILE A 246 -2.35 -12.86 2.03
CA ILE A 246 -1.39 -13.12 3.10
C ILE A 246 -0.56 -14.33 2.71
N LEU A 247 0.76 -14.17 2.67
CA LEU A 247 1.69 -15.26 2.43
C LEU A 247 2.24 -15.78 3.76
N VAL A 248 1.91 -17.04 4.07
CA VAL A 248 2.48 -17.75 5.21
C VAL A 248 3.48 -18.76 4.67
N SER A 249 4.76 -18.64 5.05
CA SER A 249 5.81 -19.58 4.62
C SER A 249 6.08 -20.65 5.67
N GLY A 250 6.09 -21.90 5.21
CA GLY A 250 6.39 -23.17 5.86
C GLY A 250 6.80 -23.17 7.35
N GLY A 251 5.87 -23.38 8.22
CA GLY A 251 6.07 -23.56 9.63
C GLY A 251 4.73 -23.87 10.31
N GLN A 252 4.77 -24.40 11.49
CA GLN A 252 3.56 -24.57 12.29
C GLN A 252 3.03 -23.19 12.64
N THR A 253 1.92 -22.78 12.04
CA THR A 253 1.17 -21.60 12.46
C THR A 253 0.44 -21.94 13.75
N THR A 254 1.11 -21.74 14.89
CA THR A 254 0.55 -22.05 16.20
C THR A 254 -0.50 -21.04 16.67
N ASN A 255 -0.66 -19.92 15.99
CA ASN A 255 -1.67 -18.90 16.30
C ASN A 255 -2.51 -18.57 15.08
N PHE A 256 -3.43 -19.48 14.75
CA PHE A 256 -4.38 -19.31 13.64
C PHE A 256 -5.45 -18.22 13.90
N GLU A 257 -5.69 -17.84 15.16
CA GLU A 257 -6.72 -16.86 15.50
C GLU A 257 -6.50 -15.44 14.92
N PRO A 258 -5.32 -14.80 15.04
CA PRO A 258 -5.09 -13.52 14.39
C PRO A 258 -5.08 -13.64 12.87
N ALA A 259 -4.49 -14.71 12.34
CA ALA A 259 -4.47 -14.97 10.90
C ALA A 259 -5.90 -15.24 10.37
N CYS A 260 -6.74 -15.98 11.07
CA CYS A 260 -8.15 -16.18 10.70
C CYS A 260 -8.99 -14.90 10.79
N ARG A 261 -8.72 -14.00 11.75
CA ARG A 261 -9.42 -12.70 11.81
C ARG A 261 -9.00 -11.77 10.66
N ILE A 262 -7.74 -11.80 10.28
CA ILE A 262 -7.24 -11.09 9.10
C ILE A 262 -7.78 -11.75 7.83
N ALA A 263 -7.85 -13.06 7.80
CA ALA A 263 -8.35 -13.86 6.69
C ALA A 263 -9.86 -13.80 6.47
N SER A 264 -10.64 -13.56 7.49
CA SER A 264 -12.08 -13.28 7.26
C SER A 264 -12.29 -12.02 6.41
N LYS A 265 -11.21 -11.25 6.18
CA LYS A 265 -11.16 -10.04 5.35
C LYS A 265 -10.13 -10.12 4.21
N ALA A 266 -9.30 -11.16 4.17
CA ALA A 266 -8.34 -11.41 3.10
C ALA A 266 -8.86 -12.53 2.20
N ASP A 267 -8.83 -12.31 0.89
CA ASP A 267 -9.42 -13.21 -0.08
C ASP A 267 -8.58 -14.46 -0.34
N VAL A 268 -7.30 -14.51 0.07
CA VAL A 268 -6.39 -15.62 -0.26
C VAL A 268 -5.37 -15.92 0.82
N PHE A 269 -5.22 -17.22 1.13
CA PHE A 269 -4.11 -17.77 1.90
C PHE A 269 -3.18 -18.58 1.01
N VAL A 270 -1.88 -18.35 1.15
CA VAL A 270 -0.84 -19.17 0.53
C VAL A 270 0.02 -19.77 1.63
N VAL A 271 0.10 -21.09 1.68
CA VAL A 271 0.94 -21.85 2.61
C VAL A 271 2.19 -22.34 1.91
#